data_6e4560f2d6f2b200e67323aee08e6a16
#
_entry.id   6e4560f2d6f2b200e67323aee08e6a16
#
_cell.length_a   1.000
_cell.length_b   1.000
_cell.length_c   1.000
_cell.angle_alpha   90.00
_cell.angle_beta   90.00
_cell.angle_gamma   90.00
#
_symmetry.space_group_name_H-M   'P 1'
#
loop_
_entity.id
_entity.type
_entity.pdbx_description
1 polymer ?
#
loop_
_entity_poly.entity_id
_entity_poly.type
_entity_poly.pdbx_seq_one_letter_code
_entity_poly.pdbx_strand_id
1 'polypeptide(L)'
;KKDSLNFRMWKKYYLGASGLMGLKIKSRNINTVRKFVNSLKLFGYGYSWGGFESLALHQGKSERGNRKFLDLNKNERLVRLHIGLEDPKDLIKDLKRSLKFV
;
A
#
# COMPACT_ATOMS: atom_id res chain seq x y z
N LYS A 1 6.78 10.29 4.47
CA LYS A 1 6.93 11.36 5.48
C LYS A 1 7.16 12.69 4.77
N LYS A 2 6.56 13.81 5.24
CA LYS A 2 6.66 15.13 4.60
C LYS A 2 8.09 15.67 4.45
N ASP A 3 9.04 15.17 5.22
CA ASP A 3 10.45 15.60 5.20
C ASP A 3 11.38 14.66 4.42
N SER A 4 10.86 13.60 3.81
CA SER A 4 11.68 12.67 3.03
C SER A 4 12.14 13.30 1.70
N LEU A 5 13.31 12.90 1.21
CA LEU A 5 13.80 13.29 -0.11
C LEU A 5 12.77 12.98 -1.21
N ASN A 6 12.16 11.78 -1.13
CA ASN A 6 11.14 11.36 -2.10
C ASN A 6 9.91 12.27 -2.09
N PHE A 7 9.46 12.75 -0.91
CA PHE A 7 8.35 13.69 -0.84
C PHE A 7 8.71 15.06 -1.45
N ARG A 8 9.94 15.56 -1.19
CA ARG A 8 10.42 16.81 -1.79
C ARG A 8 10.50 16.72 -3.31
N MET A 9 11.01 15.61 -3.83
CA MET A 9 11.05 15.34 -5.28
C MET A 9 9.65 15.24 -5.86
N TRP A 10 8.74 14.50 -5.20
CA TRP A 10 7.34 14.39 -5.63
C TRP A 10 6.68 15.77 -5.71
N LYS A 11 6.83 16.59 -4.67
CA LYS A 11 6.26 17.95 -4.64
C LYS A 11 6.83 18.86 -5.74
N LYS A 12 8.08 18.65 -6.13
CA LYS A 12 8.75 19.42 -7.20
C LYS A 12 8.24 19.06 -8.60
N TYR A 13 8.01 17.78 -8.86
CA TYR A 13 7.77 17.28 -10.22
C TYR A 13 6.33 16.87 -10.50
N TYR A 14 5.48 16.73 -9.49
CA TYR A 14 4.11 16.26 -9.63
C TYR A 14 3.09 17.23 -9.02
N LEU A 15 1.95 17.40 -9.71
CA LEU A 15 0.85 18.23 -9.24
C LEU A 15 -0.11 17.46 -8.30
N GLY A 16 -0.05 16.14 -8.32
CA GLY A 16 -0.92 15.29 -7.53
C GLY A 16 -0.45 13.84 -7.48
N ALA A 17 -1.31 12.95 -7.04
CA ALA A 17 -1.08 11.52 -6.97
C ALA A 17 -2.18 10.76 -7.71
N SER A 18 -1.85 9.56 -8.18
CA SER A 18 -2.82 8.63 -8.78
C SER A 18 -3.42 7.69 -7.74
N GLY A 19 -4.42 6.92 -8.15
CA GLY A 19 -5.03 5.88 -7.32
C GLY A 19 -4.13 4.66 -7.06
N LEU A 20 -2.98 4.53 -7.71
CA LEU A 20 -2.03 3.44 -7.48
C LEU A 20 -0.91 3.89 -6.56
N MET A 21 -0.75 3.21 -5.41
CA MET A 21 0.25 3.58 -4.42
C MET A 21 0.85 2.38 -3.69
N GLY A 22 2.07 2.56 -3.18
CA GLY A 22 2.74 1.62 -2.29
C GLY A 22 2.65 2.06 -0.83
N LEU A 23 2.19 1.19 0.03
CA LEU A 23 2.14 1.38 1.47
C LEU A 23 3.22 0.54 2.15
N LYS A 24 4.19 1.20 2.79
CA LYS A 24 5.18 0.51 3.63
C LYS A 24 4.60 0.25 5.01
N ILE A 25 4.47 -1.02 5.37
CA ILE A 25 3.99 -1.47 6.68
C ILE A 25 5.19 -1.95 7.51
N LYS A 26 5.33 -1.43 8.71
CA LYS A 26 6.34 -1.91 9.68
C LYS A 26 5.87 -3.24 10.26
N SER A 27 6.41 -4.34 9.77
CA SER A 27 6.16 -5.67 10.30
C SER A 27 7.28 -6.64 9.91
N ARG A 28 7.77 -7.39 10.88
CA ARG A 28 8.71 -8.50 10.64
C ARG A 28 8.02 -9.74 10.09
N ASN A 29 6.74 -9.92 10.44
CA ASN A 29 5.99 -11.12 10.13
C ASN A 29 5.07 -10.88 8.93
N ILE A 30 5.29 -11.61 7.85
CA ILE A 30 4.43 -11.54 6.65
C ILE A 30 3.00 -11.97 6.95
N ASN A 31 2.78 -12.84 7.93
CA ASN A 31 1.43 -13.30 8.26
C ASN A 31 0.57 -12.19 8.88
N THR A 32 1.16 -11.23 9.59
CA THR A 32 0.42 -10.06 10.09
C THR A 32 -0.05 -9.17 8.94
N VAL A 33 0.79 -9.02 7.92
CA VAL A 33 0.45 -8.26 6.70
C VAL A 33 -0.63 -8.99 5.88
N ARG A 34 -0.55 -10.32 5.79
CA ARG A 34 -1.61 -11.12 5.17
C ARG A 34 -2.95 -10.97 5.91
N LYS A 35 -2.92 -11.04 7.25
CA LYS A 35 -4.12 -10.78 8.06
C LYS A 35 -4.68 -9.39 7.84
N PHE A 36 -3.82 -8.38 7.78
CA PHE A 36 -4.23 -7.01 7.45
C PHE A 36 -4.96 -6.96 6.10
N VAL A 37 -4.34 -7.46 5.02
CA VAL A 37 -4.95 -7.45 3.68
C VAL A 37 -6.25 -8.25 3.65
N ASN A 38 -6.26 -9.45 4.24
CA ASN A 38 -7.45 -10.32 4.26
C ASN A 38 -8.60 -9.77 5.13
N SER A 39 -8.33 -8.86 6.04
CA SER A 39 -9.35 -8.23 6.88
C SER A 39 -10.04 -7.03 6.23
N LEU A 40 -9.50 -6.53 5.11
CA LEU A 40 -10.12 -5.47 4.33
C LEU A 40 -11.45 -5.94 3.75
N LYS A 41 -12.48 -5.10 3.84
CA LYS A 41 -13.82 -5.42 3.36
C LYS A 41 -14.14 -4.76 2.02
N LEU A 42 -13.57 -3.57 1.78
CA LEU A 42 -13.81 -2.80 0.57
C LEU A 42 -12.72 -3.00 -0.47
N PHE A 43 -11.52 -3.41 -0.05
CA PHE A 43 -10.44 -3.73 -0.97
C PHE A 43 -10.49 -5.21 -1.34
N GLY A 44 -10.67 -5.50 -2.62
CA GLY A 44 -10.47 -6.83 -3.18
C GLY A 44 -8.99 -7.20 -3.23
N TYR A 45 -8.68 -8.47 -3.39
CA TYR A 45 -7.31 -8.96 -3.60
C TYR A 45 -7.05 -9.15 -5.10
N GLY A 46 -6.12 -8.39 -5.66
CA GLY A 46 -5.84 -8.51 -7.09
C GLY A 46 -4.73 -7.62 -7.62
N TYR A 47 -4.27 -7.93 -8.84
CA TYR A 47 -3.17 -7.27 -9.54
C TYR A 47 -3.60 -6.11 -10.42
N SER A 48 -4.87 -6.00 -10.77
CA SER A 48 -5.40 -4.99 -11.67
C SER A 48 -5.21 -3.57 -11.12
N TRP A 49 -5.32 -2.58 -11.98
CA TRP A 49 -5.39 -1.16 -11.64
C TRP A 49 -6.21 -0.42 -12.71
N GLY A 50 -6.62 0.81 -12.39
CA GLY A 50 -7.42 1.66 -13.30
C GLY A 50 -8.89 1.27 -13.39
N GLY A 51 -9.34 0.26 -12.64
CA GLY A 51 -10.73 -0.14 -12.54
C GLY A 51 -11.51 0.60 -11.45
N PHE A 52 -12.81 0.32 -11.35
CA PHE A 52 -13.71 0.94 -10.38
C PHE A 52 -13.59 0.33 -8.97
N GLU A 53 -13.03 -0.86 -8.84
CA GLU A 53 -12.85 -1.56 -7.56
C GLU A 53 -11.52 -1.21 -6.91
N SER A 54 -11.53 -0.93 -5.62
CA SER A 54 -10.31 -0.81 -4.82
C SER A 54 -9.68 -2.18 -4.58
N LEU A 55 -8.36 -2.27 -4.74
CA LEU A 55 -7.61 -3.52 -4.62
C LEU A 55 -6.42 -3.35 -3.68
N ALA A 56 -6.12 -4.39 -2.92
CA ALA A 56 -4.94 -4.47 -2.07
C ALA A 56 -4.17 -5.76 -2.34
N LEU A 57 -2.84 -5.65 -2.44
CA LEU A 57 -1.96 -6.78 -2.70
C LEU A 57 -0.69 -6.66 -1.87
N HIS A 58 -0.40 -7.64 -1.01
CA HIS A 58 0.90 -7.68 -0.35
C HIS A 58 1.98 -8.17 -1.32
N GLN A 59 3.13 -7.53 -1.31
CA GLN A 59 4.28 -7.91 -2.13
C GLN A 59 5.19 -8.88 -1.36
N GLY A 60 5.43 -10.04 -1.95
CA GLY A 60 6.36 -11.03 -1.40
C GLY A 60 7.83 -10.63 -1.58
N LYS A 61 8.75 -11.35 -0.89
CA LYS A 61 10.20 -11.12 -1.04
C LYS A 61 10.69 -11.39 -2.47
N SER A 62 10.16 -12.42 -3.11
CA SER A 62 10.52 -12.83 -4.48
C SER A 62 10.14 -11.80 -5.55
N GLU A 63 9.14 -10.97 -5.29
CA GLU A 63 8.65 -9.97 -6.23
C GLU A 63 9.45 -8.67 -6.19
N ARG A 64 10.36 -8.53 -5.22
CA ARG A 64 11.17 -7.32 -5.07
C ARG A 64 12.23 -7.18 -6.16
N GLY A 65 12.72 -8.31 -6.71
CA GLY A 65 13.87 -8.32 -7.59
C GLY A 65 15.05 -7.53 -6.98
N ASN A 66 16.07 -7.23 -7.78
CA ASN A 66 17.20 -6.38 -7.38
C ASN A 66 16.89 -4.87 -7.45
N ARG A 67 15.66 -4.47 -7.15
CA ARG A 67 15.24 -3.07 -7.27
C ARG A 67 15.72 -2.26 -6.07
N LYS A 68 16.89 -1.65 -6.20
CA LYS A 68 17.54 -0.80 -5.16
C LYS A 68 16.70 0.38 -4.67
N PHE A 69 15.73 0.86 -5.48
CA PHE A 69 14.88 1.99 -5.11
C PHE A 69 13.70 1.63 -4.17
N LEU A 70 13.37 0.35 -4.00
CA LEU A 70 12.43 -0.12 -2.99
C LEU A 70 13.20 -0.43 -1.70
N ASP A 71 13.73 0.59 -1.07
CA ASP A 71 14.49 0.48 0.17
C ASP A 71 13.58 0.01 1.33
N LEU A 72 13.32 -1.30 1.35
CA LEU A 72 12.60 -2.00 2.41
C LEU A 72 13.59 -2.72 3.29
N ASN A 73 13.67 -2.33 4.53
CA ASN A 73 14.46 -3.04 5.52
C ASN A 73 13.78 -4.36 5.95
N LYS A 74 14.46 -5.15 6.81
CA LYS A 74 13.96 -6.45 7.31
C LYS A 74 12.62 -6.34 8.04
N ASN A 75 12.30 -5.16 8.57
CA ASN A 75 11.11 -4.89 9.37
C ASN A 75 10.00 -4.21 8.58
N GLU A 76 10.14 -4.12 7.28
CA GLU A 76 9.16 -3.46 6.40
C GLU A 76 8.59 -4.44 5.37
N ARG A 77 7.34 -4.27 5.07
CA ARG A 77 6.60 -4.99 4.04
C ARG A 77 5.88 -3.99 3.15
N LEU A 78 5.78 -4.31 1.87
CA LEU A 78 5.08 -3.48 0.90
C LEU A 78 3.69 -4.06 0.64
N VAL A 79 2.69 -3.20 0.72
CA VAL A 79 1.34 -3.46 0.22
C VAL A 79 1.07 -2.47 -0.90
N ARG A 80 0.70 -2.98 -2.06
CA ARG A 80 0.21 -2.18 -3.16
C ARG A 80 -1.28 -1.95 -2.99
N LEU A 81 -1.70 -0.70 -3.08
CA LEU A 81 -3.10 -0.30 -3.10
C LEU A 81 -3.43 0.28 -4.46
N HIS A 82 -4.56 -0.11 -5.00
CA HIS A 82 -5.26 0.60 -6.06
C HIS A 82 -6.56 1.15 -5.48
N ILE A 83 -6.80 2.43 -5.67
CA ILE A 83 -7.99 3.13 -5.19
C ILE A 83 -8.99 3.20 -6.32
N GLY A 84 -10.16 2.63 -6.12
CA GLY A 84 -11.27 2.65 -7.05
C GLY A 84 -12.20 3.84 -6.81
N LEU A 85 -13.49 3.64 -7.06
CA LEU A 85 -14.51 4.69 -7.01
C LEU A 85 -15.33 4.71 -5.71
N GLU A 86 -15.01 3.87 -4.73
CA GLU A 86 -15.68 3.84 -3.44
C GLU A 86 -15.40 5.14 -2.66
N ASP A 87 -16.28 5.48 -1.71
CA ASP A 87 -16.13 6.69 -0.89
C ASP A 87 -14.78 6.65 -0.14
N PRO A 88 -13.93 7.69 -0.29
CA PRO A 88 -12.61 7.74 0.37
C PRO A 88 -12.69 7.63 1.90
N LYS A 89 -13.76 8.12 2.53
CA LYS A 89 -13.95 8.02 3.98
C LYS A 89 -14.14 6.57 4.41
N ASP A 90 -14.87 5.80 3.64
CA ASP A 90 -15.12 4.39 3.88
C ASP A 90 -13.84 3.56 3.65
N LEU A 91 -13.08 3.86 2.60
CA LEU A 91 -11.78 3.23 2.35
C LEU A 91 -10.78 3.49 3.50
N ILE A 92 -10.72 4.73 3.98
CA ILE A 92 -9.86 5.10 5.12
C ILE A 92 -10.29 4.37 6.39
N LYS A 93 -11.60 4.26 6.64
CA LYS A 93 -12.16 3.56 7.78
C LYS A 93 -11.82 2.06 7.73
N ASP A 94 -11.93 1.45 6.56
CA ASP A 94 -11.59 0.04 6.34
C ASP A 94 -10.10 -0.22 6.60
N LEU A 95 -9.21 0.62 6.05
CA LEU A 95 -7.77 0.55 6.31
C LEU A 95 -7.44 0.70 7.80
N LYS A 96 -8.00 1.73 8.46
CA LYS A 96 -7.77 1.96 9.90
C LYS A 96 -8.21 0.77 10.76
N ARG A 97 -9.40 0.21 10.47
CA ARG A 97 -9.91 -0.97 11.16
C ARG A 97 -8.98 -2.17 11.02
N SER A 98 -8.44 -2.37 9.83
CA SER A 98 -7.60 -3.53 9.51
C SER A 98 -6.15 -3.39 10.02
N LEU A 99 -5.66 -2.16 10.25
CA LEU A 99 -4.32 -1.91 10.79
C LEU A 99 -4.09 -2.48 12.20
N LYS A 100 -5.15 -2.82 12.95
CA LYS A 100 -5.03 -3.51 14.25
C LYS A 100 -4.33 -4.87 14.18
N PHE A 101 -4.25 -5.47 13.00
CA PHE A 101 -3.60 -6.78 12.79
C PHE A 101 -2.10 -6.68 12.49
N VAL A 102 -1.56 -5.47 12.40
CA VAL A 102 -0.15 -5.23 12.08
C VAL A 102 0.72 -5.03 13.32
#